data_c39762160278377192851bc1b66da641
#
_entry.id   c39762160278377192851bc1b66da641
#
_cell.length_a   1.000
_cell.length_b   1.000
_cell.length_c   1.000
_cell.angle_alpha   90.00
_cell.angle_beta   90.00
_cell.angle_gamma   90.00
#
_symmetry.space_group_name_H-M   'P 1'
#
loop_
_entity.id
_entity.type
_entity.pdbx_description
1 polymer ?
#
loop_
_entity_poly.entity_id
_entity_poly.type
_entity_poly.pdbx_seq_one_letter_code
_entity_poly.pdbx_strand_id
1 'polypeptide(L)'
;MRPRAFRFGIAFALTPIFLSFAPAQQADKSPSIGVILTSPLASPHYQAFLQGLHDLGYVEGKNIAVVAKSGEGDPSRFPDFARELVRLNVKVIVAAGDQGLRAAKEATGAMPIPIVALACDPLDSLVVSIARPGGKATGLTCISSELAGKRLQLLKELLSSLARVGFLSRCGN
;
A
#
# COMPACT_ATOMS: atom_id res chain seq x y z
N MET A 1 -37.95 -86.60 -25.29
CA MET A 1 -38.13 -85.15 -25.53
C MET A 1 -37.53 -84.36 -24.38
N ARG A 2 -36.42 -83.67 -24.63
CA ARG A 2 -35.72 -82.85 -23.60
C ARG A 2 -35.83 -81.37 -24.01
N PRO A 3 -36.29 -80.43 -23.15
CA PRO A 3 -36.26 -78.97 -23.46
C PRO A 3 -34.86 -78.38 -23.19
N ARG A 4 -34.40 -77.61 -24.16
CA ARG A 4 -33.16 -76.81 -24.09
C ARG A 4 -33.40 -75.58 -23.23
N ALA A 5 -32.67 -75.44 -22.14
CA ALA A 5 -32.63 -74.23 -21.32
C ALA A 5 -31.76 -73.18 -22.01
N PHE A 6 -32.37 -72.05 -22.32
CA PHE A 6 -31.74 -70.87 -22.88
C PHE A 6 -31.18 -70.02 -21.72
N ARG A 7 -29.84 -69.91 -21.55
CA ARG A 7 -29.19 -69.10 -20.54
C ARG A 7 -28.92 -67.74 -21.14
N PHE A 8 -29.70 -66.76 -20.74
CA PHE A 8 -29.39 -65.30 -20.98
C PHE A 8 -28.30 -64.86 -20.01
N GLY A 9 -27.10 -64.63 -20.53
CA GLY A 9 -26.03 -63.98 -19.81
C GLY A 9 -26.23 -62.50 -19.89
N ILE A 10 -26.56 -61.85 -18.75
CA ILE A 10 -26.56 -60.38 -18.62
C ILE A 10 -25.10 -59.92 -18.37
N ALA A 11 -24.48 -59.37 -19.41
CA ALA A 11 -23.18 -58.71 -19.28
C ALA A 11 -23.39 -57.34 -18.65
N PHE A 12 -23.01 -57.21 -17.37
CA PHE A 12 -23.01 -55.94 -16.64
C PHE A 12 -21.74 -55.16 -17.03
N ALA A 13 -21.87 -54.21 -17.93
CA ALA A 13 -20.78 -53.32 -18.31
C ALA A 13 -20.52 -52.32 -17.20
N LEU A 14 -19.46 -52.53 -16.41
CA LEU A 14 -18.93 -51.55 -15.46
C LEU A 14 -18.25 -50.43 -16.25
N THR A 15 -18.95 -49.31 -16.43
CA THR A 15 -18.32 -48.06 -16.89
C THR A 15 -17.58 -47.40 -15.71
N PRO A 16 -16.25 -47.20 -15.78
CA PRO A 16 -15.55 -46.46 -14.75
C PRO A 16 -15.93 -44.98 -14.87
N ILE A 17 -16.62 -44.44 -13.86
CA ILE A 17 -16.84 -43.02 -13.69
C ILE A 17 -15.49 -42.40 -13.27
N PHE A 18 -14.78 -41.85 -14.24
CA PHE A 18 -13.65 -40.96 -13.96
C PHE A 18 -14.22 -39.68 -13.33
N LEU A 19 -14.25 -39.61 -11.98
CA LEU A 19 -14.36 -38.35 -11.28
C LEU A 19 -13.11 -37.55 -11.63
N SER A 20 -13.23 -36.65 -12.59
CA SER A 20 -12.24 -35.62 -12.83
C SER A 20 -12.26 -34.70 -11.60
N PHE A 21 -11.34 -34.92 -10.66
CA PHE A 21 -10.96 -33.92 -9.68
C PHE A 21 -10.35 -32.75 -10.47
N ALA A 22 -11.17 -31.79 -10.84
CA ALA A 22 -10.66 -30.49 -11.23
C ALA A 22 -9.99 -29.92 -9.96
N PRO A 23 -8.66 -29.65 -9.96
CA PRO A 23 -8.08 -28.88 -8.88
C PRO A 23 -8.81 -27.54 -8.90
N ALA A 24 -9.55 -27.25 -7.83
CA ALA A 24 -10.04 -25.91 -7.59
C ALA A 24 -8.79 -25.04 -7.58
N GLN A 25 -8.56 -24.32 -8.69
CA GLN A 25 -7.55 -23.27 -8.77
C GLN A 25 -7.92 -22.30 -7.66
N GLN A 26 -7.23 -22.44 -6.51
CA GLN A 26 -7.16 -21.37 -5.54
C GLN A 26 -6.72 -20.15 -6.35
N ALA A 27 -7.67 -19.27 -6.64
CA ALA A 27 -7.37 -17.99 -7.24
C ALA A 27 -6.37 -17.34 -6.27
N ASP A 28 -5.10 -17.38 -6.65
CA ASP A 28 -4.03 -16.74 -5.91
C ASP A 28 -4.46 -15.26 -5.82
N LYS A 29 -4.93 -14.88 -4.62
CA LYS A 29 -5.41 -13.52 -4.40
C LYS A 29 -4.23 -12.63 -4.71
N SER A 30 -4.31 -11.91 -5.84
CA SER A 30 -3.28 -10.96 -6.25
C SER A 30 -2.83 -10.14 -5.03
N PRO A 31 -1.52 -9.97 -4.80
CA PRO A 31 -1.05 -9.21 -3.67
C PRO A 31 -1.68 -7.82 -3.66
N SER A 32 -2.10 -7.36 -2.49
CA SER A 32 -2.75 -6.06 -2.36
C SER A 32 -1.85 -5.05 -1.67
N ILE A 33 -1.82 -3.84 -2.22
CA ILE A 33 -1.15 -2.66 -1.66
C ILE A 33 -2.20 -1.73 -1.07
N GLY A 34 -2.01 -1.32 0.19
CA GLY A 34 -2.76 -0.23 0.80
C GLY A 34 -2.06 1.10 0.56
N VAL A 35 -2.80 2.14 0.21
CA VAL A 35 -2.24 3.49 0.01
C VAL A 35 -3.04 4.50 0.82
N ILE A 36 -2.37 5.28 1.67
CA ILE A 36 -2.96 6.38 2.43
C ILE A 36 -2.40 7.69 1.88
N LEU A 37 -3.27 8.55 1.39
CA LEU A 37 -2.93 9.81 0.75
C LEU A 37 -3.54 11.00 1.48
N THR A 38 -2.81 12.13 1.49
CA THR A 38 -3.34 13.44 1.91
C THR A 38 -4.06 14.15 0.79
N SER A 39 -3.62 13.93 -0.46
CA SER A 39 -4.17 14.54 -1.67
C SER A 39 -5.27 13.68 -2.28
N PRO A 40 -6.17 14.25 -3.10
CA PRO A 40 -7.18 13.49 -3.83
C PRO A 40 -6.60 12.38 -4.71
N LEU A 41 -7.38 11.32 -4.95
CA LEU A 41 -6.98 10.20 -5.82
C LEU A 41 -6.74 10.63 -7.28
N ALA A 42 -7.33 11.76 -7.71
CA ALA A 42 -7.07 12.33 -9.03
C ALA A 42 -5.76 13.13 -9.10
N SER A 43 -4.98 13.22 -8.01
CA SER A 43 -3.75 14.01 -7.97
C SER A 43 -2.67 13.45 -8.90
N PRO A 44 -1.83 14.31 -9.50
CA PRO A 44 -0.72 13.89 -10.34
C PRO A 44 0.25 12.93 -9.64
N HIS A 45 0.45 13.10 -8.33
CA HIS A 45 1.34 12.25 -7.54
C HIS A 45 0.82 10.80 -7.45
N TYR A 46 -0.49 10.62 -7.25
CA TYR A 46 -1.07 9.28 -7.22
C TYR A 46 -1.07 8.64 -8.61
N GLN A 47 -1.34 9.42 -9.65
CA GLN A 47 -1.26 8.93 -11.04
C GLN A 47 0.18 8.50 -11.40
N ALA A 48 1.18 9.29 -10.99
CA ALA A 48 2.59 8.92 -11.18
C ALA A 48 2.97 7.63 -10.42
N PHE A 49 2.41 7.44 -9.23
CA PHE A 49 2.59 6.19 -8.47
C PHE A 49 2.02 4.98 -9.23
N LEU A 50 0.80 5.09 -9.76
CA LEU A 50 0.18 4.02 -10.56
C LEU A 50 0.97 3.76 -11.85
N GLN A 51 1.45 4.82 -12.51
CA GLN A 51 2.31 4.68 -13.69
C GLN A 51 3.62 3.96 -13.35
N GLY A 52 4.27 4.32 -12.23
CA GLY A 52 5.47 3.64 -11.77
C GLY A 52 5.25 2.14 -11.48
N LEU A 53 4.11 1.78 -10.90
CA LEU A 53 3.73 0.36 -10.74
C LEU A 53 3.58 -0.32 -12.10
N HIS A 54 2.92 0.33 -13.05
CA HIS A 54 2.73 -0.20 -14.40
C HIS A 54 4.07 -0.42 -15.12
N ASP A 55 4.99 0.53 -15.04
CA ASP A 55 6.32 0.45 -15.66
C ASP A 55 7.17 -0.69 -15.08
N LEU A 56 6.89 -1.06 -13.83
CA LEU A 56 7.49 -2.23 -13.17
C LEU A 56 6.74 -3.54 -13.45
N GLY A 57 5.72 -3.52 -14.33
CA GLY A 57 4.95 -4.69 -14.71
C GLY A 57 3.78 -5.05 -13.77
N TYR A 58 3.46 -4.18 -12.80
CA TYR A 58 2.29 -4.35 -11.95
C TYR A 58 1.07 -3.69 -12.59
N VAL A 59 0.05 -4.49 -12.87
CA VAL A 59 -1.19 -4.02 -13.51
C VAL A 59 -2.34 -4.28 -12.55
N GLU A 60 -3.01 -3.19 -12.13
CA GLU A 60 -4.16 -3.27 -11.24
C GLU A 60 -5.27 -4.16 -11.82
N GLY A 61 -5.83 -5.03 -10.98
CA GLY A 61 -6.84 -6.00 -11.38
C GLY A 61 -6.30 -7.24 -12.11
N LYS A 62 -5.01 -7.27 -12.45
CA LYS A 62 -4.35 -8.42 -13.09
C LYS A 62 -3.46 -9.19 -12.12
N ASN A 63 -2.39 -8.54 -11.65
CA ASN A 63 -1.38 -9.15 -10.80
C ASN A 63 -1.15 -8.38 -9.50
N ILE A 64 -1.86 -7.28 -9.29
CA ILE A 64 -1.85 -6.49 -8.06
C ILE A 64 -3.25 -5.87 -7.83
N ALA A 65 -3.62 -5.68 -6.57
CA ALA A 65 -4.77 -4.88 -6.17
C ALA A 65 -4.28 -3.65 -5.39
N VAL A 66 -4.78 -2.46 -5.73
CA VAL A 66 -4.42 -1.22 -5.04
C VAL A 66 -5.63 -0.70 -4.27
N VAL A 67 -5.55 -0.66 -2.95
CA VAL A 67 -6.59 -0.13 -2.07
C VAL A 67 -6.16 1.24 -1.60
N ALA A 68 -6.54 2.27 -2.35
CA ALA A 68 -6.18 3.65 -2.04
C ALA A 68 -7.26 4.36 -1.22
N LYS A 69 -6.84 5.08 -0.20
CA LYS A 69 -7.67 5.90 0.68
C LYS A 69 -7.11 7.33 0.72
N SER A 70 -7.94 8.30 0.44
CA SER A 70 -7.58 9.72 0.49
C SER A 70 -8.31 10.42 1.62
N GLY A 71 -7.56 11.19 2.40
CA GLY A 71 -8.13 12.07 3.42
C GLY A 71 -8.67 13.38 2.83
N GLU A 72 -8.29 13.71 1.59
CA GLU A 72 -8.72 14.96 0.93
C GLU A 72 -8.44 16.22 1.77
N GLY A 73 -7.30 16.21 2.46
CA GLY A 73 -6.89 17.29 3.35
C GLY A 73 -7.34 17.12 4.81
N ASP A 74 -8.15 16.13 5.13
CA ASP A 74 -8.53 15.79 6.50
C ASP A 74 -7.76 14.57 7.02
N PRO A 75 -6.72 14.78 7.83
CA PRO A 75 -5.90 13.70 8.37
C PRO A 75 -6.57 12.93 9.52
N SER A 76 -7.66 13.42 10.09
CA SER A 76 -8.39 12.73 11.16
C SER A 76 -8.95 11.37 10.72
N ARG A 77 -9.10 11.15 9.42
CA ARG A 77 -9.56 9.91 8.79
C ARG A 77 -8.49 8.83 8.68
N PHE A 78 -7.21 9.18 8.81
CA PHE A 78 -6.11 8.24 8.58
C PHE A 78 -6.07 7.03 9.51
N PRO A 79 -6.37 7.17 10.82
CA PRO A 79 -6.42 6.01 11.72
C PRO A 79 -7.46 4.96 11.28
N ASP A 80 -8.62 5.41 10.80
CA ASP A 80 -9.65 4.51 10.29
C ASP A 80 -9.23 3.81 9.00
N PHE A 81 -8.64 4.56 8.07
CA PHE A 81 -8.10 4.02 6.83
C PHE A 81 -7.02 2.97 7.09
N ALA A 82 -6.08 3.27 7.99
CA ALA A 82 -5.02 2.34 8.34
C ALA A 82 -5.58 1.04 8.96
N ARG A 83 -6.55 1.14 9.86
CA ARG A 83 -7.23 -0.02 10.43
C ARG A 83 -7.98 -0.85 9.38
N GLU A 84 -8.61 -0.19 8.42
CA GLU A 84 -9.29 -0.87 7.31
C GLU A 84 -8.29 -1.64 6.44
N LEU A 85 -7.16 -1.02 6.06
CA LEU A 85 -6.12 -1.68 5.27
C LEU A 85 -5.54 -2.91 5.99
N VAL A 86 -5.34 -2.80 7.29
CA VAL A 86 -4.91 -3.95 8.11
C VAL A 86 -5.95 -5.06 8.10
N ARG A 87 -7.24 -4.75 8.24
CA ARG A 87 -8.32 -5.75 8.16
C ARG A 87 -8.41 -6.42 6.78
N LEU A 88 -8.11 -5.67 5.72
CA LEU A 88 -8.04 -6.21 4.35
C LEU A 88 -6.79 -7.05 4.11
N ASN A 89 -5.89 -7.16 5.10
CA ASN A 89 -4.66 -7.95 5.04
C ASN A 89 -3.78 -7.58 3.83
N VAL A 90 -3.61 -6.27 3.60
CA VAL A 90 -2.73 -5.79 2.54
C VAL A 90 -1.28 -6.22 2.80
N LYS A 91 -0.50 -6.45 1.74
CA LYS A 91 0.89 -6.93 1.85
C LYS A 91 1.88 -5.83 2.18
N VAL A 92 1.54 -4.58 1.86
CA VAL A 92 2.35 -3.40 2.16
C VAL A 92 1.43 -2.19 2.26
N ILE A 93 1.78 -1.22 3.10
CA ILE A 93 1.09 0.07 3.19
C ILE A 93 2.04 1.16 2.71
N VAL A 94 1.62 1.92 1.70
CA VAL A 94 2.27 3.16 1.27
C VAL A 94 1.56 4.32 1.98
N ALA A 95 2.30 5.09 2.76
CA ALA A 95 1.75 6.18 3.56
C ALA A 95 2.38 7.52 3.15
N ALA A 96 1.57 8.42 2.61
CA ALA A 96 1.99 9.77 2.26
C ALA A 96 1.74 10.73 3.42
N GLY A 97 2.80 11.48 3.78
CA GLY A 97 2.81 12.42 4.90
C GLY A 97 3.02 11.76 6.27
N ASP A 98 3.46 12.57 7.23
CA ASP A 98 3.87 12.10 8.56
C ASP A 98 2.69 11.50 9.34
N GLN A 99 1.51 12.12 9.22
CA GLN A 99 0.30 11.64 9.89
C GLN A 99 -0.18 10.30 9.31
N GLY A 100 -0.06 10.09 7.98
CA GLY A 100 -0.33 8.82 7.34
C GLY A 100 0.62 7.72 7.81
N LEU A 101 1.92 8.04 7.91
CA LEU A 101 2.92 7.11 8.44
C LEU A 101 2.64 6.75 9.91
N ARG A 102 2.31 7.74 10.74
CA ARG A 102 1.95 7.52 12.16
C ARG A 102 0.75 6.59 12.27
N ALA A 103 -0.33 6.88 11.55
CA ALA A 103 -1.54 6.05 11.54
C ALA A 103 -1.25 4.61 11.08
N ALA A 104 -0.44 4.44 10.03
CA ALA A 104 -0.04 3.12 9.55
C ALA A 104 0.78 2.36 10.59
N LYS A 105 1.72 3.00 11.29
CA LYS A 105 2.52 2.38 12.35
C LYS A 105 1.64 1.94 13.53
N GLU A 106 0.75 2.79 14.00
CA GLU A 106 -0.17 2.49 15.09
C GLU A 106 -1.11 1.32 14.74
N ALA A 107 -1.73 1.39 13.57
CA ALA A 107 -2.67 0.34 13.14
C ALA A 107 -2.00 -1.01 12.92
N THR A 108 -0.77 -1.02 12.40
CA THR A 108 -0.04 -2.28 12.17
C THR A 108 0.55 -2.85 13.46
N GLY A 109 0.78 -2.05 14.51
CA GLY A 109 1.29 -2.52 15.81
C GLY A 109 2.45 -3.52 15.66
N ALA A 110 2.29 -4.74 16.18
CA ALA A 110 3.26 -5.83 16.07
C ALA A 110 3.16 -6.64 14.76
N MET A 111 2.17 -6.37 13.91
CA MET A 111 2.00 -7.12 12.66
C MET A 111 3.14 -6.86 11.68
N PRO A 112 3.61 -7.88 10.94
CA PRO A 112 4.74 -7.75 10.02
C PRO A 112 4.34 -7.16 8.66
N ILE A 113 3.49 -6.11 8.64
CA ILE A 113 3.11 -5.42 7.42
C ILE A 113 4.15 -4.32 7.14
N PRO A 114 4.92 -4.40 6.05
CA PRO A 114 5.88 -3.36 5.69
C PRO A 114 5.16 -2.04 5.39
N ILE A 115 5.82 -0.93 5.75
CA ILE A 115 5.32 0.41 5.48
C ILE A 115 6.34 1.15 4.62
N VAL A 116 5.90 1.70 3.49
CA VAL A 116 6.70 2.59 2.65
C VAL A 116 6.20 4.00 2.87
N ALA A 117 7.03 4.84 3.47
CA ALA A 117 6.69 6.21 3.82
C ALA A 117 7.16 7.19 2.72
N LEU A 118 6.31 8.16 2.41
CA LEU A 118 6.64 9.35 1.64
C LEU A 118 6.38 10.55 2.56
N ALA A 119 7.35 10.89 3.40
CA ALA A 119 7.18 11.88 4.47
C ALA A 119 8.23 12.97 4.37
N CYS A 120 7.86 14.17 4.81
CA CYS A 120 8.75 15.33 4.86
C CYS A 120 8.75 15.82 6.29
N ASP A 121 9.91 15.98 6.89
CA ASP A 121 10.16 16.47 8.24
C ASP A 121 10.49 15.40 9.31
N PRO A 122 10.98 15.83 10.48
CA PRO A 122 11.79 14.95 11.31
C PRO A 122 11.06 13.66 11.62
N LEU A 123 11.52 12.59 10.97
CA LEU A 123 11.04 11.23 11.20
C LEU A 123 11.59 10.66 12.52
N ASP A 124 12.29 11.49 13.33
CA ASP A 124 13.04 11.06 14.52
C ASP A 124 12.20 10.28 15.53
N SER A 125 10.88 10.56 15.58
CA SER A 125 9.94 9.79 16.39
C SER A 125 9.39 8.55 15.69
N LEU A 126 9.60 8.42 14.39
CA LEU A 126 8.95 7.41 13.57
C LEU A 126 9.93 6.34 13.03
N VAL A 127 11.21 6.68 12.91
CA VAL A 127 12.28 5.76 12.48
C VAL A 127 13.50 5.92 13.38
N VAL A 128 14.29 4.87 13.52
CA VAL A 128 15.51 4.90 14.37
C VAL A 128 16.58 5.81 13.76
N SER A 129 16.73 5.76 12.45
CA SER A 129 17.55 6.70 11.68
C SER A 129 17.17 6.66 10.21
N ILE A 130 17.48 7.72 9.45
CA ILE A 130 17.21 7.79 8.00
C ILE A 130 17.98 6.70 7.25
N ALA A 131 19.23 6.46 7.62
CA ALA A 131 20.10 5.46 6.98
C ALA A 131 19.73 4.02 7.34
N ARG A 132 19.18 3.81 8.55
CA ARG A 132 18.74 2.51 9.06
C ARG A 132 17.42 2.69 9.80
N PRO A 133 16.29 2.77 9.10
CA PRO A 133 15.00 3.10 9.69
C PRO A 133 14.60 2.18 10.84
N GLY A 134 15.11 0.95 10.85
CA GLY A 134 14.78 -0.06 11.84
C GLY A 134 13.32 -0.50 11.74
N GLY A 135 13.02 -1.73 12.13
CA GLY A 135 11.65 -2.24 12.08
C GLY A 135 11.09 -2.38 10.67
N LYS A 136 9.79 -2.13 10.50
CA LYS A 136 9.03 -2.41 9.28
C LYS A 136 8.74 -1.19 8.39
N ALA A 137 9.23 0.00 8.75
CA ALA A 137 9.03 1.23 7.96
C ALA A 137 10.31 1.57 7.19
N THR A 138 10.15 1.88 5.91
CA THR A 138 11.18 2.43 5.02
C THR A 138 10.53 3.50 4.14
N GLY A 139 11.31 4.23 3.34
CA GLY A 139 10.71 5.19 2.42
C GLY A 139 11.63 6.32 2.01
N LEU A 140 11.00 7.38 1.53
CA LEU A 140 11.66 8.62 1.11
C LEU A 140 11.30 9.74 2.07
N THR A 141 12.27 10.58 2.38
CA THR A 141 12.07 11.80 3.16
C THR A 141 12.64 13.01 2.42
N CYS A 142 12.05 14.17 2.63
CA CYS A 142 12.62 15.43 2.22
C CYS A 142 13.21 16.15 3.44
N ILE A 143 14.40 16.70 3.29
CA ILE A 143 15.13 17.45 4.33
C ILE A 143 14.73 18.93 4.34
N SER A 144 13.43 19.25 4.22
CA SER A 144 12.97 20.62 4.01
C SER A 144 13.18 21.53 5.22
N SER A 145 13.10 21.00 6.43
CA SER A 145 13.38 21.71 7.67
C SER A 145 14.85 22.12 7.77
N GLU A 146 15.78 21.24 7.44
CA GLU A 146 17.21 21.53 7.45
C GLU A 146 17.60 22.60 6.41
N LEU A 147 16.85 22.69 5.31
CA LEU A 147 17.08 23.67 4.26
C LEU A 147 16.48 25.05 4.57
N ALA A 148 15.70 25.22 5.63
CA ALA A 148 15.04 26.48 5.94
C ALA A 148 16.05 27.62 6.17
N GLY A 149 17.11 27.37 6.93
CA GLY A 149 18.19 28.33 7.13
C GLY A 149 18.90 28.71 5.84
N LYS A 150 19.18 27.72 4.96
CA LYS A 150 19.83 27.98 3.67
C LYS A 150 18.94 28.79 2.73
N ARG A 151 17.66 28.52 2.70
CA ARG A 151 16.69 29.30 1.91
C ARG A 151 16.63 30.75 2.38
N LEU A 152 16.64 30.98 3.69
CA LEU A 152 16.68 32.33 4.25
C LEU A 152 18.00 33.05 3.92
N GLN A 153 19.14 32.36 3.99
CA GLN A 153 20.43 32.88 3.56
C GLN A 153 20.41 33.31 2.09
N LEU A 154 19.95 32.44 1.19
CA LEU A 154 19.85 32.77 -0.24
C LEU A 154 18.91 33.94 -0.50
N LEU A 155 17.79 34.03 0.23
CA LEU A 155 16.89 35.16 0.13
C LEU A 155 17.55 36.46 0.52
N LYS A 156 18.36 36.46 1.58
CA LYS A 156 19.13 37.64 2.03
C LYS A 156 20.24 38.01 1.04
N GLU A 157 20.89 37.05 0.41
CA GLU A 157 21.90 37.29 -0.64
C GLU A 157 21.27 37.94 -1.88
N LEU A 158 20.06 37.49 -2.28
CA LEU A 158 19.32 38.05 -3.41
C LEU A 158 18.75 39.45 -3.12
N LEU A 159 18.33 39.68 -1.90
CA LEU A 159 17.70 40.91 -1.43
C LEU A 159 18.51 41.50 -0.28
N SER A 160 19.63 42.18 -0.59
CA SER A 160 20.57 42.70 0.42
C SER A 160 19.93 43.69 1.42
N SER A 161 18.85 44.37 1.02
CA SER A 161 18.09 45.32 1.88
C SER A 161 17.03 44.62 2.74
N LEU A 162 16.93 43.30 2.71
CA LEU A 162 15.92 42.53 3.45
C LEU A 162 16.14 42.68 4.96
N ALA A 163 15.23 43.37 5.66
CA ALA A 163 15.27 43.57 7.10
C ALA A 163 14.25 42.75 7.88
N ARG A 164 13.17 42.28 7.23
CA ARG A 164 12.10 41.51 7.86
C ARG A 164 11.58 40.43 6.93
N VAL A 165 11.32 39.24 7.48
CA VAL A 165 10.77 38.07 6.76
C VAL A 165 9.59 37.57 7.55
N GLY A 166 8.46 37.35 6.87
CA GLY A 166 7.33 36.64 7.42
C GLY A 166 7.50 35.12 7.16
N PHE A 167 7.32 34.32 8.18
CA PHE A 167 7.30 32.85 8.06
C PHE A 167 5.88 32.32 8.31
N LEU A 168 5.29 31.70 7.30
CA LEU A 168 3.99 31.07 7.40
C LEU A 168 4.17 29.57 7.52
N SER A 169 3.73 29.00 8.60
CA SER A 169 3.78 27.56 8.84
C SER A 169 2.40 27.05 9.26
N ARG A 170 2.06 25.84 8.85
CA ARG A 170 0.90 25.14 9.41
C ARG A 170 1.33 24.60 10.77
N CYS A 171 0.74 25.11 11.85
CA CYS A 171 0.89 24.44 13.15
C CYS A 171 0.24 23.06 13.05
N GLY A 172 1.06 22.02 13.05
CA GLY A 172 0.57 20.67 13.28
C GLY A 172 0.34 20.47 14.77
N ASN A 173 -0.84 19.99 15.16
CA ASN A 173 -1.06 19.41 16.48
C ASN A 173 -0.31 18.09 16.59
#